data_2a0a5a38ed7a30a0ceabcb5d7b88a9ed
#
_entry.id   2a0a5a38ed7a30a0ceabcb5d7b88a9ed
#
_cell.length_a   1.000
_cell.length_b   1.000
_cell.length_c   1.000
_cell.angle_alpha   90.00
_cell.angle_beta   90.00
_cell.angle_gamma   90.00
#
_symmetry.space_group_name_H-M   'P 1'
#
loop_
_entity.id
_entity.type
_entity.pdbx_description
1 polymer ?
#
loop_
_entity_poly.entity_id
_entity_poly.type
_entity_poly.pdbx_seq_one_letter_code
_entity_poly.pdbx_strand_id
1 'polypeptide(L)'
;MSWLARTFGAERRLAQALAAWNAGDHGVALDLWAPLAHRGHARAQSNMGAAFLEGRGVERDPGKAVDWLRRAAEQGDAGGQRNLALCYYEGWGVPQDQAEAARWYEKAAEQDDPDAQDMLSWMKLLGGGCPQDYAAARRWAEKAAAYGRVGSMARLGDIYHNALGVERDPVLAARWWQRAAVLGHAEAQAMLGAAYLAGKGVARDRVQALHWLERAEAGGAGELAAGFLRQARAKT
;
A
#
# COMPACT_ATOMS: atom_id res chain seq x y z
N MET A 1 -39.93 -13.07 7.35
CA MET A 1 -38.68 -13.50 6.66
C MET A 1 -37.66 -13.83 7.71
N SER A 2 -37.06 -15.03 7.67
CA SER A 2 -36.05 -15.45 8.63
C SER A 2 -34.78 -14.60 8.53
N TRP A 3 -34.02 -14.49 9.62
CA TRP A 3 -32.73 -13.81 9.67
C TRP A 3 -31.77 -14.32 8.56
N LEU A 4 -31.73 -15.61 8.33
CA LEU A 4 -30.96 -16.26 7.25
C LEU A 4 -31.31 -15.70 5.85
N ALA A 5 -32.60 -15.57 5.51
CA ALA A 5 -32.99 -15.06 4.19
C ALA A 5 -32.58 -13.59 3.97
N ARG A 6 -32.52 -12.78 5.03
CA ARG A 6 -32.05 -11.39 4.96
C ARG A 6 -30.53 -11.32 4.76
N THR A 7 -29.77 -12.16 5.42
CA THR A 7 -28.29 -12.21 5.31
C THR A 7 -27.89 -12.70 3.92
N PHE A 8 -28.44 -13.79 3.41
CA PHE A 8 -28.18 -14.28 2.05
C PHE A 8 -28.57 -13.25 0.97
N GLY A 9 -29.65 -12.50 1.18
CA GLY A 9 -30.08 -11.45 0.26
C GLY A 9 -29.12 -10.27 0.24
N ALA A 10 -28.50 -9.92 1.38
CA ALA A 10 -27.51 -8.85 1.47
C ALA A 10 -26.18 -9.25 0.79
N GLU A 11 -25.67 -10.46 1.07
CA GLU A 11 -24.44 -10.95 0.47
C GLU A 11 -24.55 -11.05 -1.07
N ARG A 12 -25.66 -11.54 -1.57
CA ARG A 12 -25.92 -11.59 -3.02
C ARG A 12 -25.92 -10.19 -3.64
N ARG A 13 -26.54 -9.20 -2.99
CA ARG A 13 -26.54 -7.81 -3.49
C ARG A 13 -25.16 -7.20 -3.44
N LEU A 14 -24.37 -7.46 -2.40
CA LEU A 14 -22.98 -7.01 -2.33
C LEU A 14 -22.14 -7.57 -3.47
N ALA A 15 -22.27 -8.87 -3.76
CA ALA A 15 -21.58 -9.52 -4.87
C ALA A 15 -22.00 -8.92 -6.23
N GLN A 16 -23.30 -8.66 -6.44
CA GLN A 16 -23.80 -8.02 -7.65
C GLN A 16 -23.28 -6.60 -7.80
N ALA A 17 -23.27 -5.83 -6.70
CA ALA A 17 -22.74 -4.47 -6.71
C ALA A 17 -21.24 -4.43 -7.00
N LEU A 18 -20.47 -5.36 -6.44
CA LEU A 18 -19.03 -5.48 -6.73
C LEU A 18 -18.77 -5.86 -8.19
N ALA A 19 -19.60 -6.76 -8.76
CA ALA A 19 -19.50 -7.10 -10.17
C ALA A 19 -19.80 -5.90 -11.08
N ALA A 20 -20.83 -5.11 -10.77
CA ALA A 20 -21.16 -3.87 -11.49
C ALA A 20 -20.02 -2.85 -11.37
N TRP A 21 -19.46 -2.67 -10.18
CA TRP A 21 -18.31 -1.78 -9.95
C TRP A 21 -17.12 -2.15 -10.80
N ASN A 22 -16.76 -3.44 -10.83
CA ASN A 22 -15.64 -3.95 -11.62
C ASN A 22 -15.89 -3.87 -13.14
N ALA A 23 -17.15 -3.86 -13.57
CA ALA A 23 -17.55 -3.63 -14.96
C ALA A 23 -17.54 -2.14 -15.36
N GLY A 24 -17.35 -1.22 -14.41
CA GLY A 24 -17.42 0.22 -14.63
C GLY A 24 -18.83 0.82 -14.48
N ASP A 25 -19.84 0.00 -14.17
CA ASP A 25 -21.23 0.43 -13.95
C ASP A 25 -21.40 0.98 -12.52
N HIS A 26 -20.65 2.06 -12.22
CA HIS A 26 -20.57 2.60 -10.86
C HIS A 26 -21.93 3.07 -10.32
N GLY A 27 -22.81 3.60 -11.17
CA GLY A 27 -24.17 3.99 -10.78
C GLY A 27 -24.98 2.80 -10.26
N VAL A 28 -24.97 1.68 -11.02
CA VAL A 28 -25.65 0.43 -10.61
C VAL A 28 -25.09 -0.11 -9.29
N ALA A 29 -23.77 -0.05 -9.14
CA ALA A 29 -23.12 -0.49 -7.89
C ALA A 29 -23.61 0.32 -6.69
N LEU A 30 -23.67 1.64 -6.83
CA LEU A 30 -24.14 2.54 -5.77
C LEU A 30 -25.62 2.31 -5.42
N ASP A 31 -26.49 2.12 -6.42
CA ASP A 31 -27.90 1.82 -6.20
C ASP A 31 -28.10 0.52 -5.40
N LEU A 32 -27.21 -0.45 -5.57
CA LEU A 32 -27.22 -1.72 -4.83
C LEU A 32 -26.60 -1.57 -3.43
N TRP A 33 -25.52 -0.77 -3.26
CA TRP A 33 -24.89 -0.57 -1.95
C TRP A 33 -25.68 0.37 -1.05
N ALA A 34 -26.26 1.45 -1.57
CA ALA A 34 -26.91 2.49 -0.75
C ALA A 34 -27.97 1.93 0.22
N PRO A 35 -28.93 1.07 -0.20
CA PRO A 35 -29.90 0.49 0.72
C PRO A 35 -29.28 -0.39 1.81
N LEU A 36 -28.13 -1.05 1.52
CA LEU A 36 -27.42 -1.86 2.49
C LEU A 36 -26.64 -1.00 3.47
N ALA A 37 -25.96 0.04 2.97
CA ALA A 37 -25.20 1.00 3.77
C ALA A 37 -26.11 1.74 4.76
N HIS A 38 -27.27 2.19 4.32
CA HIS A 38 -28.27 2.83 5.18
C HIS A 38 -28.84 1.88 6.26
N ARG A 39 -28.84 0.57 6.01
CA ARG A 39 -29.21 -0.45 7.02
C ARG A 39 -28.06 -0.84 7.93
N GLY A 40 -26.91 -0.19 7.81
CA GLY A 40 -25.75 -0.41 8.67
C GLY A 40 -24.79 -1.49 8.19
N HIS A 41 -24.86 -1.98 6.95
CA HIS A 41 -23.96 -3.01 6.47
C HIS A 41 -22.55 -2.43 6.25
N ALA A 42 -21.58 -2.84 7.06
CA ALA A 42 -20.25 -2.27 7.12
C ALA A 42 -19.51 -2.24 5.76
N ARG A 43 -19.49 -3.37 5.03
CA ARG A 43 -18.89 -3.46 3.71
C ARG A 43 -19.52 -2.52 2.69
N ALA A 44 -20.87 -2.37 2.72
CA ALA A 44 -21.54 -1.44 1.84
C ALA A 44 -21.21 0.02 2.20
N GLN A 45 -21.13 0.34 3.49
CA GLN A 45 -20.70 1.67 3.97
C GLN A 45 -19.27 1.98 3.53
N SER A 46 -18.34 1.02 3.66
CA SER A 46 -16.96 1.16 3.19
C SER A 46 -16.90 1.45 1.68
N ASN A 47 -17.67 0.72 0.88
CA ASN A 47 -17.73 0.91 -0.57
C ASN A 47 -18.36 2.27 -0.96
N MET A 48 -19.42 2.71 -0.26
CA MET A 48 -19.98 4.05 -0.45
C MET A 48 -18.95 5.13 -0.14
N GLY A 49 -18.22 4.99 0.96
CA GLY A 49 -17.16 5.91 1.33
C GLY A 49 -16.06 5.99 0.28
N ALA A 50 -15.59 4.85 -0.22
CA ALA A 50 -14.61 4.79 -1.30
C ALA A 50 -15.11 5.49 -2.59
N ALA A 51 -16.38 5.26 -2.96
CA ALA A 51 -16.98 5.91 -4.12
C ALA A 51 -16.98 7.45 -4.01
N PHE A 52 -17.31 7.98 -2.83
CA PHE A 52 -17.26 9.44 -2.58
C PHE A 52 -15.83 9.99 -2.57
N LEU A 53 -14.82 9.22 -2.10
CA LEU A 53 -13.41 9.62 -2.16
C LEU A 53 -12.90 9.72 -3.60
N GLU A 54 -13.28 8.75 -4.43
CA GLU A 54 -12.79 8.62 -5.79
C GLU A 54 -13.61 9.43 -6.79
N GLY A 55 -14.83 9.83 -6.44
CA GLY A 55 -15.78 10.49 -7.34
C GLY A 55 -16.28 9.56 -8.46
N ARG A 56 -16.41 8.25 -8.17
CA ARG A 56 -16.87 7.26 -9.15
C ARG A 56 -18.36 7.00 -9.00
N GLY A 57 -19.14 7.34 -10.01
CA GLY A 57 -20.60 7.23 -10.01
C GLY A 57 -21.34 8.27 -9.16
N VAL A 58 -20.59 9.07 -8.38
CA VAL A 58 -21.05 10.21 -7.60
C VAL A 58 -20.04 11.34 -7.67
N GLU A 59 -20.48 12.55 -7.39
CA GLU A 59 -19.55 13.68 -7.20
C GLU A 59 -18.62 13.41 -6.01
N ARG A 60 -17.33 13.74 -6.17
CA ARG A 60 -16.34 13.57 -5.12
C ARG A 60 -16.68 14.43 -3.92
N ASP A 61 -16.86 13.81 -2.75
CA ASP A 61 -17.19 14.47 -1.49
C ASP A 61 -16.45 13.77 -0.34
N PRO A 62 -15.24 14.25 0.01
CA PRO A 62 -14.48 13.65 1.10
C PRO A 62 -15.15 13.72 2.48
N GLY A 63 -16.00 14.73 2.72
CA GLY A 63 -16.77 14.82 3.97
C GLY A 63 -17.76 13.68 4.12
N LYS A 64 -18.60 13.45 3.08
CA LYS A 64 -19.51 12.30 3.04
C LYS A 64 -18.76 10.97 3.06
N ALA A 65 -17.62 10.90 2.41
CA ALA A 65 -16.78 9.71 2.44
C ALA A 65 -16.38 9.35 3.87
N VAL A 66 -15.86 10.31 4.62
CA VAL A 66 -15.47 10.10 6.04
C VAL A 66 -16.64 9.64 6.90
N ASP A 67 -17.83 10.20 6.71
CA ASP A 67 -19.02 9.77 7.46
C ASP A 67 -19.35 8.29 7.24
N TRP A 68 -19.29 7.83 5.99
CA TRP A 68 -19.52 6.43 5.65
C TRP A 68 -18.40 5.52 6.13
N LEU A 69 -17.13 5.93 5.92
CA LEU A 69 -15.95 5.16 6.31
C LEU A 69 -15.86 5.00 7.82
N ARG A 70 -16.17 6.04 8.59
CA ARG A 70 -16.19 5.98 10.07
C ARG A 70 -17.18 4.92 10.56
N ARG A 71 -18.40 4.93 10.02
CA ARG A 71 -19.41 3.91 10.36
C ARG A 71 -18.96 2.49 10.04
N ALA A 72 -18.28 2.29 8.90
CA ALA A 72 -17.74 1.00 8.53
C ALA A 72 -16.57 0.58 9.43
N ALA A 73 -15.64 1.50 9.69
CA ALA A 73 -14.44 1.28 10.50
C ALA A 73 -14.77 0.94 11.96
N GLU A 74 -15.75 1.62 12.55
CA GLU A 74 -16.26 1.37 13.91
C GLU A 74 -16.90 -0.01 14.03
N GLN A 75 -17.45 -0.56 12.96
CA GLN A 75 -17.96 -1.93 12.88
C GLN A 75 -16.88 -2.97 12.58
N GLY A 76 -15.62 -2.56 12.40
CA GLY A 76 -14.49 -3.45 12.18
C GLY A 76 -14.23 -3.79 10.71
N ASP A 77 -14.87 -3.14 9.72
CA ASP A 77 -14.55 -3.38 8.31
C ASP A 77 -13.13 -2.89 7.97
N ALA A 78 -12.24 -3.81 7.59
CA ALA A 78 -10.85 -3.51 7.33
C ALA A 78 -10.66 -2.47 6.19
N GLY A 79 -11.45 -2.56 5.12
CA GLY A 79 -11.45 -1.58 4.04
C GLY A 79 -11.88 -0.20 4.50
N GLY A 80 -12.93 -0.12 5.34
CA GLY A 80 -13.38 1.11 5.99
C GLY A 80 -12.30 1.72 6.89
N GLN A 81 -11.65 0.89 7.70
CA GLN A 81 -10.54 1.31 8.56
C GLN A 81 -9.36 1.86 7.76
N ARG A 82 -8.91 1.13 6.72
CA ARG A 82 -7.83 1.58 5.84
C ARG A 82 -8.16 2.89 5.15
N ASN A 83 -9.34 3.01 4.55
CA ASN A 83 -9.72 4.23 3.84
C ASN A 83 -9.95 5.42 4.78
N LEU A 84 -10.45 5.20 6.00
CA LEU A 84 -10.53 6.23 7.04
C LEU A 84 -9.13 6.68 7.49
N ALA A 85 -8.20 5.73 7.64
CA ALA A 85 -6.80 6.02 7.93
C ALA A 85 -6.18 6.91 6.84
N LEU A 86 -6.44 6.61 5.57
CA LEU A 86 -5.99 7.44 4.45
C LEU A 86 -6.57 8.87 4.52
N CYS A 87 -7.86 9.00 4.89
CA CYS A 87 -8.47 10.32 5.07
C CYS A 87 -7.77 11.15 6.14
N TYR A 88 -7.45 10.55 7.28
CA TYR A 88 -6.67 11.23 8.32
C TYR A 88 -5.23 11.52 7.90
N TYR A 89 -4.60 10.59 7.17
CA TYR A 89 -3.24 10.76 6.70
C TYR A 89 -3.10 11.95 5.72
N GLU A 90 -4.03 12.08 4.79
CA GLU A 90 -4.03 13.11 3.74
C GLU A 90 -4.80 14.39 4.15
N GLY A 91 -5.63 14.35 5.19
CA GLY A 91 -6.51 15.46 5.56
C GLY A 91 -7.73 15.58 4.65
N TRP A 92 -8.23 14.47 4.09
CA TRP A 92 -9.40 14.49 3.21
C TRP A 92 -10.72 14.38 4.00
N GLY A 93 -11.47 15.47 4.00
CA GLY A 93 -12.76 15.55 4.71
C GLY A 93 -12.65 15.62 6.24
N VAL A 94 -11.43 15.53 6.77
CA VAL A 94 -11.07 15.72 8.19
C VAL A 94 -9.73 16.44 8.28
N PRO A 95 -9.42 17.13 9.39
CA PRO A 95 -8.06 17.62 9.62
C PRO A 95 -7.05 16.48 9.56
N GLN A 96 -5.88 16.77 8.97
CA GLN A 96 -4.79 15.80 8.92
C GLN A 96 -4.35 15.40 10.33
N ASP A 97 -4.31 14.10 10.60
CA ASP A 97 -3.87 13.53 11.87
C ASP A 97 -3.17 12.19 11.62
N GLN A 98 -1.84 12.24 11.57
CA GLN A 98 -1.04 11.04 11.33
C GLN A 98 -1.12 10.04 12.49
N ALA A 99 -1.36 10.48 13.72
CA ALA A 99 -1.49 9.57 14.85
C ALA A 99 -2.81 8.77 14.78
N GLU A 100 -3.90 9.45 14.42
CA GLU A 100 -5.17 8.77 14.20
C GLU A 100 -5.11 7.87 12.95
N ALA A 101 -4.43 8.30 11.89
CA ALA A 101 -4.17 7.46 10.71
C ALA A 101 -3.43 6.16 11.09
N ALA A 102 -2.35 6.25 11.88
CA ALA A 102 -1.59 5.08 12.33
C ALA A 102 -2.46 4.10 13.12
N ARG A 103 -3.34 4.59 14.00
CA ARG A 103 -4.26 3.75 14.78
C ARG A 103 -5.23 2.96 13.90
N TRP A 104 -5.81 3.62 12.89
CA TRP A 104 -6.73 2.96 11.97
C TRP A 104 -6.02 2.02 11.00
N TYR A 105 -4.83 2.38 10.52
CA TYR A 105 -4.00 1.44 9.74
C TYR A 105 -3.61 0.21 10.55
N GLU A 106 -3.27 0.36 11.85
CA GLU A 106 -2.93 -0.77 12.72
C GLU A 106 -4.10 -1.76 12.83
N LYS A 107 -5.32 -1.27 13.07
CA LYS A 107 -6.52 -2.11 13.12
C LYS A 107 -6.80 -2.85 11.80
N ALA A 108 -6.63 -2.20 10.66
CA ALA A 108 -6.80 -2.83 9.34
C ALA A 108 -5.67 -3.84 9.05
N ALA A 109 -4.43 -3.51 9.40
CA ALA A 109 -3.26 -4.38 9.22
C ALA A 109 -3.34 -5.66 10.05
N GLU A 110 -3.90 -5.59 11.27
CA GLU A 110 -4.18 -6.74 12.12
C GLU A 110 -5.22 -7.70 11.53
N GLN A 111 -6.06 -7.20 10.62
CA GLN A 111 -7.02 -7.98 9.83
C GLN A 111 -6.46 -8.44 8.48
N ASP A 112 -5.13 -8.43 8.33
CA ASP A 112 -4.41 -8.83 7.13
C ASP A 112 -4.74 -8.00 5.87
N ASP A 113 -5.15 -6.73 6.03
CA ASP A 113 -5.26 -5.79 4.89
C ASP A 113 -3.85 -5.42 4.40
N PRO A 114 -3.47 -5.81 3.16
CA PRO A 114 -2.08 -5.66 2.73
C PRO A 114 -1.66 -4.21 2.47
N ASP A 115 -2.61 -3.34 2.11
CA ASP A 115 -2.32 -1.92 1.91
C ASP A 115 -2.11 -1.21 3.24
N ALA A 116 -2.90 -1.57 4.26
CA ALA A 116 -2.70 -1.07 5.60
C ALA A 116 -1.38 -1.56 6.21
N GLN A 117 -1.00 -2.82 5.97
CA GLN A 117 0.29 -3.37 6.40
C GLN A 117 1.46 -2.62 5.76
N ASP A 118 1.38 -2.30 4.46
CA ASP A 118 2.41 -1.54 3.75
C ASP A 118 2.55 -0.12 4.32
N MET A 119 1.43 0.58 4.50
CA MET A 119 1.42 1.93 5.08
C MET A 119 1.92 1.94 6.53
N LEU A 120 1.46 1.01 7.34
CA LEU A 120 1.89 0.92 8.74
C LEU A 120 3.40 0.61 8.85
N SER A 121 3.92 -0.27 8.00
CA SER A 121 5.36 -0.52 7.90
C SER A 121 6.14 0.77 7.63
N TRP A 122 5.68 1.58 6.69
CA TRP A 122 6.30 2.85 6.34
C TRP A 122 6.23 3.86 7.49
N MET A 123 5.06 3.98 8.14
CA MET A 123 4.88 4.87 9.30
C MET A 123 5.77 4.46 10.48
N LYS A 124 5.86 3.16 10.79
CA LYS A 124 6.76 2.63 11.84
C LYS A 124 8.25 2.84 11.51
N LEU A 125 8.62 2.79 10.23
CA LEU A 125 9.99 3.06 9.79
C LEU A 125 10.41 4.52 10.01
N LEU A 126 9.50 5.47 9.74
CA LEU A 126 9.80 6.90 9.82
C LEU A 126 9.44 7.54 11.16
N GLY A 127 8.58 6.91 11.95
CA GLY A 127 8.00 7.54 13.15
C GLY A 127 6.87 8.52 12.80
N GLY A 128 6.21 8.34 11.66
CA GLY A 128 5.10 9.19 11.21
C GLY A 128 3.80 8.88 11.95
N GLY A 129 3.41 9.72 12.90
CA GLY A 129 2.19 9.58 13.68
C GLY A 129 2.23 8.48 14.76
N CYS A 130 3.31 7.71 14.83
CA CYS A 130 3.54 6.70 15.86
C CYS A 130 5.03 6.62 16.18
N PRO A 131 5.43 6.07 17.35
CA PRO A 131 6.84 5.87 17.65
C PRO A 131 7.54 5.04 16.57
N GLN A 132 8.78 5.48 16.21
CA GLN A 132 9.62 4.73 15.29
C GLN A 132 9.94 3.35 15.89
N ASP A 133 9.71 2.30 15.09
CA ASP A 133 9.98 0.92 15.48
C ASP A 133 10.39 0.12 14.24
N TYR A 134 11.69 -0.04 14.04
CA TYR A 134 12.25 -0.77 12.91
C TYR A 134 11.87 -2.26 12.89
N ALA A 135 11.72 -2.87 14.07
CA ALA A 135 11.33 -4.27 14.17
C ALA A 135 9.86 -4.47 13.76
N ALA A 136 8.97 -3.58 14.19
CA ALA A 136 7.58 -3.57 13.72
C ALA A 136 7.49 -3.23 12.23
N ALA A 137 8.24 -2.23 11.76
CA ALA A 137 8.29 -1.86 10.35
C ALA A 137 8.66 -3.06 9.47
N ARG A 138 9.70 -3.82 9.85
CA ARG A 138 10.11 -5.03 9.14
C ARG A 138 9.01 -6.10 9.14
N ARG A 139 8.43 -6.41 10.31
CA ARG A 139 7.36 -7.43 10.40
C ARG A 139 6.16 -7.11 9.51
N TRP A 140 5.72 -5.86 9.49
CA TRP A 140 4.61 -5.44 8.63
C TRP A 140 5.00 -5.44 7.16
N ALA A 141 6.24 -5.02 6.82
CA ALA A 141 6.73 -5.11 5.45
C ALA A 141 6.81 -6.57 4.95
N GLU A 142 7.25 -7.52 5.78
CA GLU A 142 7.29 -8.95 5.44
C GLU A 142 5.89 -9.49 5.14
N LYS A 143 4.88 -9.13 5.95
CA LYS A 143 3.49 -9.49 5.71
C LYS A 143 2.96 -8.89 4.40
N ALA A 144 3.10 -7.58 4.20
CA ALA A 144 2.65 -6.90 2.99
C ALA A 144 3.36 -7.44 1.72
N ALA A 145 4.67 -7.70 1.81
CA ALA A 145 5.45 -8.29 0.71
C ALA A 145 4.98 -9.70 0.33
N ALA A 146 4.47 -10.49 1.28
CA ALA A 146 3.87 -11.80 1.01
C ALA A 146 2.59 -11.68 0.14
N TYR A 147 1.87 -10.58 0.25
CA TYR A 147 0.74 -10.23 -0.61
C TYR A 147 1.14 -9.47 -1.89
N GLY A 148 2.44 -9.38 -2.19
CA GLY A 148 2.93 -8.76 -3.42
C GLY A 148 3.07 -7.23 -3.37
N ARG A 149 3.03 -6.59 -2.18
CA ARG A 149 3.22 -5.14 -2.07
C ARG A 149 4.66 -4.76 -2.39
N VAL A 150 4.84 -4.10 -3.54
CA VAL A 150 6.16 -3.82 -4.12
C VAL A 150 6.94 -2.81 -3.27
N GLY A 151 6.25 -1.79 -2.72
CA GLY A 151 6.85 -0.82 -1.80
C GLY A 151 7.44 -1.48 -0.55
N SER A 152 6.72 -2.46 0.02
CA SER A 152 7.23 -3.25 1.15
C SER A 152 8.45 -4.09 0.79
N MET A 153 8.50 -4.66 -0.41
CA MET A 153 9.70 -5.40 -0.87
C MET A 153 10.91 -4.47 -0.97
N ALA A 154 10.75 -3.28 -1.57
CA ALA A 154 11.83 -2.29 -1.65
C ALA A 154 12.30 -1.87 -0.24
N ARG A 155 11.36 -1.57 0.65
CA ARG A 155 11.63 -1.19 2.04
C ARG A 155 12.39 -2.27 2.82
N LEU A 156 12.07 -3.56 2.60
CA LEU A 156 12.85 -4.66 3.19
C LEU A 156 14.30 -4.66 2.70
N GLY A 157 14.53 -4.38 1.42
CA GLY A 157 15.87 -4.19 0.90
C GLY A 157 16.63 -3.09 1.64
N ASP A 158 15.99 -1.96 1.86
CA ASP A 158 16.59 -0.81 2.57
C ASP A 158 16.84 -1.13 4.05
N ILE A 159 15.93 -1.83 4.73
CA ILE A 159 16.08 -2.25 6.12
C ILE A 159 17.33 -3.11 6.31
N TYR A 160 17.53 -4.14 5.47
CA TYR A 160 18.69 -5.02 5.56
C TYR A 160 19.99 -4.35 5.09
N HIS A 161 19.90 -3.44 4.11
CA HIS A 161 21.07 -2.69 3.64
C HIS A 161 21.59 -1.73 4.70
N ASN A 162 20.70 -0.99 5.36
CA ASN A 162 21.03 0.06 6.31
C ASN A 162 21.10 -0.42 7.77
N ALA A 163 20.94 -1.71 8.02
CA ALA A 163 20.95 -2.31 9.37
C ALA A 163 19.89 -1.70 10.29
N LEU A 164 18.68 -1.43 9.78
CA LEU A 164 17.62 -0.79 10.57
C LEU A 164 16.93 -1.81 11.49
N GLY A 165 17.37 -1.89 12.74
CA GLY A 165 16.88 -2.84 13.75
C GLY A 165 17.19 -4.33 13.45
N VAL A 166 18.10 -4.59 12.53
CA VAL A 166 18.61 -5.92 12.16
C VAL A 166 20.10 -5.84 11.84
N GLU A 167 20.79 -6.97 11.82
CA GLU A 167 22.14 -7.03 11.26
C GLU A 167 22.11 -6.73 9.76
N ARG A 168 23.17 -6.08 9.30
CA ARG A 168 23.35 -5.77 7.88
C ARG A 168 23.48 -7.05 7.08
N ASP A 169 22.59 -7.24 6.10
CA ASP A 169 22.65 -8.38 5.17
C ASP A 169 22.54 -7.89 3.71
N PRO A 170 23.68 -7.63 3.06
CA PRO A 170 23.66 -7.17 1.67
C PRO A 170 23.08 -8.20 0.69
N VAL A 171 23.18 -9.50 1.00
CA VAL A 171 22.64 -10.56 0.14
C VAL A 171 21.12 -10.54 0.20
N LEU A 172 20.56 -10.44 1.40
CA LEU A 172 19.12 -10.38 1.59
C LEU A 172 18.55 -9.05 1.05
N ALA A 173 19.27 -7.94 1.24
CA ALA A 173 18.92 -6.65 0.65
C ALA A 173 18.79 -6.72 -0.86
N ALA A 174 19.82 -7.27 -1.55
CA ALA A 174 19.82 -7.42 -3.00
C ALA A 174 18.67 -8.32 -3.49
N ARG A 175 18.37 -9.41 -2.78
CA ARG A 175 17.24 -10.28 -3.09
C ARG A 175 15.88 -9.55 -3.01
N TRP A 176 15.68 -8.74 -1.99
CA TRP A 176 14.46 -7.96 -1.85
C TRP A 176 14.34 -6.88 -2.92
N TRP A 177 15.41 -6.13 -3.19
CA TRP A 177 15.43 -5.17 -4.30
C TRP A 177 15.21 -5.84 -5.64
N GLN A 178 15.76 -7.03 -5.88
CA GLN A 178 15.52 -7.76 -7.11
C GLN A 178 14.03 -8.10 -7.30
N ARG A 179 13.34 -8.56 -6.24
CA ARG A 179 11.90 -8.82 -6.30
C ARG A 179 11.11 -7.56 -6.64
N ALA A 180 11.40 -6.44 -6.00
CA ALA A 180 10.75 -5.16 -6.29
C ALA A 180 11.11 -4.62 -7.68
N ALA A 181 12.37 -4.74 -8.09
CA ALA A 181 12.88 -4.25 -9.38
C ALA A 181 12.22 -4.96 -10.56
N VAL A 182 12.02 -6.28 -10.48
CA VAL A 182 11.31 -7.07 -11.51
C VAL A 182 9.88 -6.61 -11.67
N LEU A 183 9.25 -6.17 -10.58
CA LEU A 183 7.88 -5.62 -10.57
C LEU A 183 7.83 -4.12 -10.93
N GLY A 184 8.94 -3.52 -11.33
CA GLY A 184 8.98 -2.18 -11.86
C GLY A 184 9.26 -1.07 -10.84
N HIS A 185 9.64 -1.37 -9.60
CA HIS A 185 9.96 -0.34 -8.62
C HIS A 185 11.28 0.35 -8.96
N ALA A 186 11.20 1.61 -9.36
CA ALA A 186 12.33 2.32 -9.95
C ALA A 186 13.51 2.52 -8.98
N GLU A 187 13.23 2.88 -7.73
CA GLU A 187 14.29 3.04 -6.72
C GLU A 187 14.97 1.70 -6.40
N ALA A 188 14.19 0.60 -6.33
CA ALA A 188 14.77 -0.72 -6.13
C ALA A 188 15.62 -1.17 -7.32
N GLN A 189 15.24 -0.79 -8.56
CA GLN A 189 16.08 -0.99 -9.75
C GLN A 189 17.42 -0.24 -9.62
N ALA A 190 17.40 1.01 -9.15
CA ALA A 190 18.60 1.79 -8.94
C ALA A 190 19.50 1.17 -7.86
N MET A 191 18.93 0.74 -6.73
CA MET A 191 19.69 0.10 -5.65
C MET A 191 20.26 -1.25 -6.05
N LEU A 192 19.52 -2.05 -6.80
CA LEU A 192 20.01 -3.31 -7.36
C LEU A 192 21.15 -3.08 -8.37
N GLY A 193 21.01 -2.10 -9.24
CA GLY A 193 22.07 -1.70 -10.17
C GLY A 193 23.33 -1.24 -9.46
N ALA A 194 23.21 -0.46 -8.41
CA ALA A 194 24.31 -0.07 -7.54
C ALA A 194 24.95 -1.26 -6.83
N ALA A 195 24.14 -2.24 -6.39
CA ALA A 195 24.63 -3.48 -5.78
C ALA A 195 25.49 -4.30 -6.76
N TYR A 196 25.04 -4.48 -8.01
CA TYR A 196 25.82 -5.13 -9.06
C TYR A 196 27.12 -4.37 -9.41
N LEU A 197 27.06 -3.03 -9.44
CA LEU A 197 28.24 -2.22 -9.73
C LEU A 197 29.33 -2.37 -8.67
N ALA A 198 28.91 -2.42 -7.40
CA ALA A 198 29.80 -2.52 -6.25
C ALA A 198 30.16 -3.97 -5.85
N GLY A 199 29.44 -4.98 -6.35
CA GLY A 199 29.57 -6.37 -5.91
C GLY A 199 29.12 -6.58 -4.46
N LYS A 200 28.07 -5.84 -4.02
CA LYS A 200 27.53 -5.91 -2.65
C LYS A 200 26.27 -6.77 -2.60
N GLY A 201 26.36 -7.94 -1.99
CA GLY A 201 25.24 -8.88 -1.90
C GLY A 201 24.96 -9.68 -3.18
N VAL A 202 25.56 -9.29 -4.30
CA VAL A 202 25.58 -9.97 -5.59
C VAL A 202 27.00 -9.93 -6.16
N ALA A 203 27.34 -10.85 -7.05
CA ALA A 203 28.59 -10.77 -7.78
C ALA A 203 28.65 -9.49 -8.62
N ARG A 204 29.81 -8.86 -8.66
CA ARG A 204 30.01 -7.64 -9.47
C ARG A 204 29.74 -7.95 -10.94
N ASP A 205 28.81 -7.21 -11.53
CA ASP A 205 28.43 -7.37 -12.93
C ASP A 205 27.99 -6.01 -13.50
N ARG A 206 28.86 -5.46 -14.35
CA ARG A 206 28.64 -4.16 -14.98
C ARG A 206 27.47 -4.17 -15.98
N VAL A 207 27.24 -5.29 -16.65
CA VAL A 207 26.14 -5.42 -17.63
C VAL A 207 24.81 -5.39 -16.90
N GLN A 208 24.69 -6.17 -15.83
CA GLN A 208 23.50 -6.14 -14.96
C GLN A 208 23.31 -4.76 -14.30
N ALA A 209 24.40 -4.13 -13.87
CA ALA A 209 24.32 -2.78 -13.29
C ALA A 209 23.73 -1.78 -14.29
N LEU A 210 24.24 -1.74 -15.52
CA LEU A 210 23.72 -0.86 -16.57
C LEU A 210 22.25 -1.16 -16.87
N HIS A 211 21.89 -2.43 -17.04
CA HIS A 211 20.53 -2.87 -17.32
C HIS A 211 19.53 -2.32 -16.27
N TRP A 212 19.82 -2.51 -14.99
CA TRP A 212 18.92 -2.07 -13.94
C TRP A 212 18.89 -0.55 -13.75
N LEU A 213 20.05 0.11 -13.88
CA LEU A 213 20.13 1.57 -13.75
C LEU A 213 19.41 2.31 -14.90
N GLU A 214 19.50 1.81 -16.13
CA GLU A 214 18.77 2.38 -17.27
C GLU A 214 17.26 2.20 -17.12
N ARG A 215 16.80 1.07 -16.57
CA ARG A 215 15.40 0.87 -16.22
C ARG A 215 14.94 1.81 -15.11
N ALA A 216 15.77 2.04 -14.10
CA ALA A 216 15.49 2.98 -13.02
C ALA A 216 15.34 4.42 -13.55
N GLU A 217 16.24 4.82 -14.47
CA GLU A 217 16.17 6.13 -15.13
C GLU A 217 14.87 6.29 -15.90
N ALA A 218 14.50 5.29 -16.70
CA ALA A 218 13.25 5.28 -17.46
C ALA A 218 11.99 5.23 -16.57
N GLY A 219 12.09 4.60 -15.40
CA GLY A 219 11.00 4.43 -14.43
C GLY A 219 10.79 5.61 -13.46
N GLY A 220 11.56 6.69 -13.59
CA GLY A 220 11.39 7.90 -12.78
C GLY A 220 12.41 8.06 -11.62
N ALA A 221 13.33 7.11 -11.40
CA ALA A 221 14.40 7.22 -10.41
C ALA A 221 15.73 7.76 -11.03
N GLY A 222 15.62 8.63 -12.04
CA GLY A 222 16.76 9.13 -12.80
C GLY A 222 17.81 9.86 -11.94
N GLU A 223 17.39 10.68 -10.99
CA GLU A 223 18.31 11.39 -10.07
C GLU A 223 19.16 10.39 -9.25
N LEU A 224 18.52 9.36 -8.69
CA LEU A 224 19.19 8.32 -7.92
C LEU A 224 20.13 7.47 -8.81
N ALA A 225 19.71 7.15 -10.03
CA ALA A 225 20.46 6.33 -10.97
C ALA A 225 21.62 7.08 -11.64
N ALA A 226 21.53 8.40 -11.84
CA ALA A 226 22.47 9.19 -12.65
C ALA A 226 23.93 9.07 -12.21
N GLY A 227 24.19 9.10 -10.90
CA GLY A 227 25.54 8.95 -10.35
C GLY A 227 26.15 7.57 -10.65
N PHE A 228 25.36 6.55 -10.43
CA PHE A 228 25.75 5.15 -10.69
C PHE A 228 25.91 4.87 -12.19
N LEU A 229 25.05 5.45 -13.05
CA LEU A 229 25.17 5.33 -14.50
C LEU A 229 26.47 5.93 -15.01
N ARG A 230 26.85 7.14 -14.55
CA ARG A 230 28.16 7.71 -14.89
C ARG A 230 29.31 6.78 -14.52
N GLN A 231 29.27 6.23 -13.30
CA GLN A 231 30.28 5.28 -12.83
C GLN A 231 30.26 3.98 -13.64
N ALA A 232 29.07 3.47 -13.96
CA ALA A 232 28.93 2.25 -14.77
C ALA A 232 29.40 2.44 -16.23
N ARG A 233 29.23 3.62 -16.80
CA ARG A 233 29.64 3.95 -18.18
C ARG A 233 31.10 4.36 -18.29
N ALA A 234 31.75 4.80 -17.22
CA ALA A 234 33.16 5.11 -17.22
C ALA A 234 33.99 3.88 -17.61
N LYS A 235 34.88 4.01 -18.61
CA LYS A 235 35.84 2.98 -18.98
C LYS A 235 36.86 2.89 -17.83
N THR A 236 37.02 1.72 -17.24
CA THR A 236 38.22 1.39 -16.45
C THR A 236 39.44 1.24 -17.36
#